data_fdfc5b6cde5470d1796a8adda20b32f9
#
_entry.id   fdfc5b6cde5470d1796a8adda20b32f9
#
_cell.length_a   1.000
_cell.length_b   1.000
_cell.length_c   1.000
_cell.angle_alpha   90.00
_cell.angle_beta   90.00
_cell.angle_gamma   90.00
#
_symmetry.space_group_name_H-M   'P 1'
#
loop_
_entity.id
_entity.type
_entity.pdbx_description
1 polymer ?
#
loop_
_entity_poly.entity_id
_entity_poly.type
_entity_poly.pdbx_seq_one_letter_code
_entity_poly.pdbx_strand_id
1 'polypeptide(L)'
;MPKITVDGKEIDAKPGQMILQSCLDAGMPLPHYCYHPGLSIPASCRICLVEVEGLPKLVPSCQTPIRDGMVVHSNSTKAIANQKQVMEYLLINHPLDCPVCDQAGECLLQDYSYQYGRSQSRFEEDKIKNPKKDVGDNVMLYSDRCIMCTRCVRFTREVSGTSELFVEGRGHREEISIFPGRPINNKLAGNVVDLCPVGALLDKDFLFKQRVWLLKETPSISPADAGGENIYLHHNEGVIYRIKPRYNADVNQWWISDDTRYSFKPVHDTKRLRGARRAQYGTQIDTSVQHALEQATRDLTQAVATHGPGSLYVMLSPMMACEEAWLLGKAIRQIDPQAVLVLGPVPTAESDEVFRNSLTGKETFRIKAEKVPNAAGIRRVMQMLGGPTATFAEFAASKPAGRAAPGAAPATGLAKLKAGWIVGGYLSNWIPKEMPALFKAGNLRVVQDILPNTLTDAAEVVIPGAAWAEKDGCWENHSGKIQAFASAVQPPEGVIREGDVYYRMLGRTGLYNADAVRSEMGEPFGLVRLPGRDAHEPAFEFVEL
;
A
#
# COMPACT_ATOMS: atom_id res chain seq x y z
N MET A 1 19.67 30.10 7.06
CA MET A 1 19.98 28.66 6.99
C MET A 1 21.47 28.55 6.83
N PRO A 2 22.16 27.67 7.53
CA PRO A 2 23.59 27.46 7.35
C PRO A 2 23.88 27.01 5.92
N LYS A 3 25.00 27.50 5.35
CA LYS A 3 25.48 27.14 4.04
C LYS A 3 26.73 26.30 4.17
N ILE A 4 26.81 25.21 3.43
CA ILE A 4 28.01 24.38 3.35
C ILE A 4 28.41 24.17 1.90
N THR A 5 29.69 23.99 1.66
CA THR A 5 30.22 23.68 0.32
C THR A 5 30.58 22.19 0.27
N VAL A 6 29.99 21.44 -0.64
CA VAL A 6 30.31 20.03 -0.84
C VAL A 6 30.84 19.83 -2.25
N ASP A 7 32.07 19.33 -2.37
CA ASP A 7 32.80 19.14 -3.65
C ASP A 7 32.72 20.36 -4.58
N GLY A 8 32.83 21.59 -4.00
CA GLY A 8 32.77 22.85 -4.71
C GLY A 8 31.36 23.40 -4.97
N LYS A 9 30.30 22.68 -4.61
CA LYS A 9 28.90 23.12 -4.76
C LYS A 9 28.34 23.61 -3.43
N GLU A 10 27.85 24.85 -3.39
CA GLU A 10 27.16 25.41 -2.22
C GLU A 10 25.75 24.82 -2.10
N ILE A 11 25.40 24.40 -0.90
CA ILE A 11 24.05 23.87 -0.56
C ILE A 11 23.54 24.54 0.72
N ASP A 12 22.23 24.81 0.74
CA ASP A 12 21.52 25.24 1.94
C ASP A 12 21.15 24.04 2.79
N ALA A 13 21.38 24.12 4.09
CA ALA A 13 21.12 23.02 4.99
C ALA A 13 20.32 23.48 6.22
N LYS A 14 19.55 22.55 6.84
CA LYS A 14 18.77 22.86 8.03
C LYS A 14 19.67 22.87 9.28
N PRO A 15 19.48 23.79 10.23
CA PRO A 15 20.24 23.81 11.48
C PRO A 15 20.17 22.45 12.21
N GLY A 16 21.32 21.93 12.65
CA GLY A 16 21.41 20.66 13.36
C GLY A 16 21.37 19.40 12.48
N GLN A 17 21.21 19.55 11.18
CA GLN A 17 21.24 18.43 10.23
C GLN A 17 22.65 17.85 10.09
N MET A 18 22.75 16.56 9.75
CA MET A 18 24.03 15.91 9.48
C MET A 18 24.45 16.14 8.03
N ILE A 19 25.78 16.14 7.76
CA ILE A 19 26.34 16.32 6.41
C ILE A 19 25.65 15.40 5.41
N LEU A 20 25.55 14.09 5.70
CA LEU A 20 24.93 13.11 4.80
C LEU A 20 23.51 13.50 4.42
N GLN A 21 22.66 13.80 5.42
CA GLN A 21 21.26 14.14 5.14
C GLN A 21 21.14 15.44 4.32
N SER A 22 21.98 16.44 4.61
CA SER A 22 21.99 17.69 3.84
C SER A 22 22.38 17.46 2.37
N CYS A 23 23.34 16.56 2.12
CA CYS A 23 23.72 16.18 0.75
C CYS A 23 22.58 15.44 0.03
N LEU A 24 21.93 14.47 0.72
CA LEU A 24 20.81 13.72 0.14
C LEU A 24 19.62 14.65 -0.19
N ASP A 25 19.28 15.57 0.71
CA ASP A 25 18.20 16.56 0.48
C ASP A 25 18.53 17.51 -0.69
N ALA A 26 19.81 17.75 -0.96
CA ALA A 26 20.28 18.55 -2.10
C ALA A 26 20.47 17.72 -3.40
N GLY A 27 20.08 16.45 -3.41
CA GLY A 27 20.26 15.57 -4.57
C GLY A 27 21.72 15.18 -4.84
N MET A 28 22.60 15.26 -3.84
CA MET A 28 24.00 14.86 -3.92
C MET A 28 24.20 13.50 -3.24
N PRO A 29 24.27 12.40 -3.97
CA PRO A 29 24.40 11.07 -3.38
C PRO A 29 25.77 10.90 -2.72
N LEU A 30 25.76 10.45 -1.45
CA LEU A 30 26.94 9.98 -0.74
C LEU A 30 26.77 8.51 -0.36
N PRO A 31 27.80 7.66 -0.51
CA PRO A 31 27.67 6.24 -0.20
C PRO A 31 27.42 6.02 1.30
N HIS A 32 26.45 5.15 1.61
CA HIS A 32 26.11 4.80 2.98
C HIS A 32 25.36 3.47 3.04
N TYR A 33 25.61 2.66 4.07
CA TYR A 33 24.87 1.40 4.29
C TYR A 33 24.07 1.41 5.60
N CYS A 34 24.73 1.76 6.72
CA CYS A 34 24.07 1.65 8.03
C CYS A 34 23.08 2.76 8.33
N TYR A 35 23.18 3.90 7.67
CA TYR A 35 22.29 5.05 7.84
C TYR A 35 20.94 4.79 7.18
N HIS A 36 19.86 5.17 7.89
CA HIS A 36 18.49 5.24 7.38
C HIS A 36 17.78 6.40 8.11
N PRO A 37 17.07 7.32 7.41
CA PRO A 37 16.49 8.51 8.03
C PRO A 37 15.44 8.20 9.11
N GLY A 38 14.77 7.06 9.05
CA GLY A 38 13.79 6.61 10.04
C GLY A 38 14.36 5.83 11.23
N LEU A 39 15.70 5.69 11.34
CA LEU A 39 16.36 4.91 12.40
C LEU A 39 17.49 5.70 13.04
N SER A 40 17.93 5.27 14.24
CA SER A 40 19.13 5.82 14.88
C SER A 40 20.39 5.65 14.02
N ILE A 41 21.42 6.47 14.25
CA ILE A 41 22.65 6.50 13.46
C ILE A 41 23.76 5.72 14.20
N PRO A 42 24.15 4.52 13.76
CA PRO A 42 25.22 3.73 14.43
C PRO A 42 26.62 4.12 13.96
N ALA A 43 26.76 4.78 12.82
CA ALA A 43 28.03 5.16 12.18
C ALA A 43 29.01 3.99 12.04
N SER A 44 28.53 2.76 11.84
CA SER A 44 29.34 1.51 11.85
C SER A 44 30.00 1.18 10.51
N CYS A 45 29.34 1.43 9.37
CA CYS A 45 29.83 0.96 8.06
C CYS A 45 31.03 1.75 7.50
N ARG A 46 31.24 2.99 7.93
CA ARG A 46 32.36 3.85 7.58
C ARG A 46 32.55 4.19 6.09
N ILE A 47 31.67 3.79 5.20
CA ILE A 47 31.80 4.14 3.78
C ILE A 47 31.52 5.63 3.52
N CYS A 48 30.72 6.27 4.38
CA CYS A 48 30.34 7.67 4.30
C CYS A 48 31.38 8.66 4.86
N LEU A 49 32.62 8.22 5.10
CA LEU A 49 33.67 9.12 5.58
C LEU A 49 34.04 10.16 4.53
N VAL A 50 34.04 11.43 4.93
CA VAL A 50 34.39 12.60 4.10
C VAL A 50 35.52 13.40 4.73
N GLU A 51 36.25 14.14 3.92
CA GLU A 51 37.23 15.11 4.39
C GLU A 51 36.53 16.46 4.62
N VAL A 52 36.79 17.07 5.76
CA VAL A 52 36.28 18.42 6.10
C VAL A 52 37.47 19.31 6.31
N GLU A 53 37.51 20.49 5.66
CA GLU A 53 38.59 21.44 5.81
C GLU A 53 38.78 21.85 7.26
N GLY A 54 40.03 21.94 7.70
CA GLY A 54 40.39 22.23 9.10
C GLY A 54 40.34 21.03 10.05
N LEU A 55 39.88 19.84 9.60
CA LEU A 55 39.92 18.59 10.40
C LEU A 55 41.05 17.67 9.94
N PRO A 56 41.85 17.09 10.87
CA PRO A 56 43.01 16.26 10.51
C PRO A 56 42.66 14.88 9.99
N LYS A 57 41.45 14.40 10.26
CA LYS A 57 40.97 13.03 9.92
C LYS A 57 39.63 13.10 9.19
N LEU A 58 39.35 12.06 8.38
CA LEU A 58 38.02 11.84 7.82
C LEU A 58 36.98 11.70 8.93
N VAL A 59 35.80 12.27 8.69
CA VAL A 59 34.65 12.21 9.61
C VAL A 59 33.46 11.49 8.97
N PRO A 60 32.63 10.79 9.77
CA PRO A 60 31.43 10.13 9.26
C PRO A 60 30.36 11.18 8.93
N SER A 61 30.07 11.37 7.66
CA SER A 61 29.06 12.35 7.22
C SER A 61 27.67 12.10 7.80
N CYS A 62 27.34 10.83 8.08
CA CYS A 62 26.05 10.46 8.70
C CYS A 62 25.89 10.92 10.16
N GLN A 63 26.98 11.23 10.87
CA GLN A 63 26.95 11.61 12.30
C GLN A 63 27.59 12.95 12.60
N THR A 64 28.17 13.60 11.60
CA THR A 64 28.82 14.92 11.76
C THR A 64 27.80 16.02 11.48
N PRO A 65 27.44 16.85 12.48
CA PRO A 65 26.52 17.95 12.28
C PRO A 65 27.18 19.07 11.42
N ILE A 66 26.36 19.69 10.60
CA ILE A 66 26.79 20.83 9.77
C ILE A 66 27.10 22.05 10.62
N ARG A 67 28.01 22.89 10.10
CA ARG A 67 28.30 24.25 10.59
C ARG A 67 28.33 25.20 9.41
N ASP A 68 27.93 26.43 9.63
CA ASP A 68 27.96 27.45 8.59
C ASP A 68 29.38 27.65 8.05
N GLY A 69 29.51 27.77 6.73
CA GLY A 69 30.81 27.90 6.04
C GLY A 69 31.64 26.60 5.99
N MET A 70 31.10 25.45 6.38
CA MET A 70 31.84 24.17 6.33
C MET A 70 32.13 23.78 4.87
N VAL A 71 33.38 23.39 4.60
CA VAL A 71 33.81 22.86 3.29
C VAL A 71 34.06 21.35 3.42
N VAL A 72 33.39 20.57 2.59
CA VAL A 72 33.37 19.11 2.63
C VAL A 72 33.81 18.54 1.28
N HIS A 73 34.72 17.59 1.31
CA HIS A 73 35.20 16.85 0.14
C HIS A 73 34.87 15.36 0.26
N SER A 74 33.90 14.91 -0.51
CA SER A 74 33.51 13.51 -0.56
C SER A 74 34.35 12.69 -1.55
N ASN A 75 35.04 13.40 -2.47
CA ASN A 75 35.84 12.86 -3.56
C ASN A 75 37.34 13.14 -3.39
N SER A 76 37.80 13.52 -2.19
CA SER A 76 39.23 13.69 -1.92
C SER A 76 39.97 12.35 -2.02
N THR A 77 41.29 12.40 -2.27
CA THR A 77 42.13 11.17 -2.36
C THR A 77 41.98 10.28 -1.13
N LYS A 78 41.85 10.87 0.08
CA LYS A 78 41.66 10.14 1.34
C LYS A 78 40.26 9.49 1.40
N ALA A 79 39.21 10.21 1.00
CA ALA A 79 37.84 9.71 0.98
C ALA A 79 37.69 8.56 -0.01
N ILE A 80 38.21 8.70 -1.24
CA ILE A 80 38.21 7.66 -2.26
C ILE A 80 38.99 6.42 -1.78
N ALA A 81 40.15 6.60 -1.15
CA ALA A 81 40.92 5.46 -0.61
C ALA A 81 40.12 4.72 0.46
N ASN A 82 39.43 5.43 1.35
CA ASN A 82 38.55 4.83 2.36
C ASN A 82 37.39 4.06 1.72
N GLN A 83 36.70 4.64 0.75
CA GLN A 83 35.58 4.00 0.06
C GLN A 83 36.01 2.68 -0.58
N LYS A 84 37.13 2.68 -1.30
CA LYS A 84 37.71 1.46 -1.91
C LYS A 84 38.06 0.39 -0.89
N GLN A 85 38.58 0.78 0.28
CA GLN A 85 38.94 -0.17 1.34
C GLN A 85 37.68 -0.75 1.99
N VAL A 86 36.67 0.06 2.30
CA VAL A 86 35.40 -0.43 2.87
C VAL A 86 34.72 -1.40 1.91
N MET A 87 34.66 -1.08 0.61
CA MET A 87 34.11 -1.99 -0.39
C MET A 87 34.86 -3.32 -0.43
N GLU A 88 36.19 -3.27 -0.39
CA GLU A 88 37.02 -4.48 -0.37
C GLU A 88 36.69 -5.36 0.86
N TYR A 89 36.59 -4.78 2.07
CA TYR A 89 36.23 -5.53 3.29
C TYR A 89 34.85 -6.17 3.20
N LEU A 90 33.84 -5.47 2.67
CA LEU A 90 32.51 -6.00 2.52
C LEU A 90 32.42 -7.12 1.48
N LEU A 91 33.29 -7.10 0.47
CA LEU A 91 33.30 -8.09 -0.63
C LEU A 91 34.13 -9.33 -0.35
N ILE A 92 35.03 -9.32 0.65
CA ILE A 92 35.91 -10.45 0.97
C ILE A 92 35.12 -11.76 1.06
N ASN A 93 34.13 -11.86 1.90
CA ASN A 93 33.30 -13.05 2.10
C ASN A 93 31.95 -13.00 1.40
N HIS A 94 31.58 -11.88 0.78
CA HIS A 94 30.30 -11.78 0.09
C HIS A 94 30.21 -12.77 -1.07
N PRO A 95 29.18 -13.64 -1.14
CA PRO A 95 29.07 -14.67 -2.17
C PRO A 95 28.82 -14.07 -3.56
N LEU A 96 29.26 -14.75 -4.60
CA LEU A 96 29.03 -14.36 -5.99
C LEU A 96 27.62 -14.78 -6.46
N ASP A 97 26.61 -14.46 -5.67
CA ASP A 97 25.23 -14.90 -5.84
C ASP A 97 24.37 -13.94 -6.66
N CYS A 98 24.89 -12.83 -7.18
CA CYS A 98 24.08 -11.84 -7.92
C CYS A 98 23.16 -12.46 -9.00
N PRO A 99 23.60 -13.48 -9.78
CA PRO A 99 22.74 -14.12 -10.78
C PRO A 99 21.51 -14.83 -10.19
N VAL A 100 21.54 -15.22 -8.92
CA VAL A 100 20.45 -15.93 -8.21
C VAL A 100 19.91 -15.15 -7.01
N CYS A 101 20.39 -13.92 -6.77
CA CYS A 101 19.96 -13.07 -5.67
C CYS A 101 18.82 -12.14 -6.12
N ASP A 102 17.70 -12.13 -5.41
CA ASP A 102 16.55 -11.28 -5.77
C ASP A 102 16.78 -9.78 -5.51
N GLN A 103 17.82 -9.42 -4.75
CA GLN A 103 18.23 -8.03 -4.57
C GLN A 103 19.01 -7.48 -5.77
N ALA A 104 19.44 -8.31 -6.74
CA ALA A 104 20.16 -7.83 -7.91
C ALA A 104 19.32 -6.80 -8.68
N GLY A 105 19.92 -5.64 -9.01
CA GLY A 105 19.25 -4.52 -9.65
C GLY A 105 18.66 -3.47 -8.68
N GLU A 106 18.63 -3.75 -7.35
CA GLU A 106 18.27 -2.80 -6.30
C GLU A 106 19.21 -2.95 -5.07
N CYS A 107 20.43 -3.44 -5.28
CA CYS A 107 21.40 -3.77 -4.24
C CYS A 107 22.45 -2.66 -4.10
N LEU A 108 22.44 -1.93 -2.97
CA LEU A 108 23.45 -0.89 -2.73
C LEU A 108 24.89 -1.41 -2.75
N LEU A 109 25.12 -2.68 -2.36
CA LEU A 109 26.47 -3.25 -2.43
C LEU A 109 26.93 -3.46 -3.88
N GLN A 110 26.03 -3.86 -4.76
CA GLN A 110 26.31 -4.02 -6.18
C GLN A 110 26.63 -2.66 -6.82
N ASP A 111 25.78 -1.65 -6.59
CA ASP A 111 25.96 -0.33 -7.18
C ASP A 111 27.22 0.36 -6.67
N TYR A 112 27.47 0.32 -5.36
CA TYR A 112 28.68 0.91 -4.77
C TYR A 112 29.95 0.13 -5.10
N SER A 113 29.85 -1.17 -5.40
CA SER A 113 30.98 -1.94 -5.92
C SER A 113 31.46 -1.38 -7.27
N TYR A 114 30.52 -1.00 -8.13
CA TYR A 114 30.81 -0.35 -9.41
C TYR A 114 31.37 1.06 -9.25
N GLN A 115 30.70 1.87 -8.41
CA GLN A 115 31.03 3.30 -8.29
C GLN A 115 32.27 3.58 -7.45
N TYR A 116 32.47 2.83 -6.37
CA TYR A 116 33.49 3.11 -5.34
C TYR A 116 34.47 1.97 -5.12
N GLY A 117 34.25 0.80 -5.73
CA GLY A 117 35.06 -0.39 -5.52
C GLY A 117 36.35 -0.41 -6.34
N ARG A 118 36.97 -1.58 -6.36
CA ARG A 118 38.11 -1.93 -7.22
C ARG A 118 37.64 -2.85 -8.32
N SER A 119 38.25 -2.76 -9.49
CA SER A 119 37.95 -3.64 -10.63
C SER A 119 38.40 -5.10 -10.43
N GLN A 120 39.35 -5.33 -9.53
CA GLN A 120 39.93 -6.66 -9.26
C GLN A 120 40.01 -6.92 -7.76
N SER A 121 39.68 -8.14 -7.36
CA SER A 121 39.90 -8.64 -6.00
C SER A 121 41.36 -8.94 -5.76
N ARG A 122 41.86 -8.64 -4.55
CA ARG A 122 43.18 -9.07 -4.07
C ARG A 122 43.07 -10.25 -3.12
N PHE A 123 41.86 -10.76 -2.89
CA PHE A 123 41.57 -11.85 -1.99
C PHE A 123 41.63 -13.17 -2.77
N GLU A 124 42.54 -14.06 -2.35
CA GLU A 124 42.86 -15.34 -3.03
C GLU A 124 42.28 -16.54 -2.27
N GLU A 125 41.86 -16.36 -1.02
CA GLU A 125 41.34 -17.42 -0.16
C GLU A 125 39.88 -17.73 -0.46
N ASP A 126 39.40 -18.90 -0.04
CA ASP A 126 38.01 -19.30 -0.18
C ASP A 126 37.08 -18.43 0.69
N LYS A 127 35.95 -18.05 0.13
CA LYS A 127 34.93 -17.28 0.86
C LYS A 127 34.24 -18.15 1.92
N ILE A 128 34.12 -17.61 3.13
CA ILE A 128 33.36 -18.23 4.22
C ILE A 128 31.85 -18.16 3.87
N LYS A 129 31.19 -19.32 3.94
CA LYS A 129 29.75 -19.42 3.72
C LYS A 129 29.03 -19.77 5.02
N ASN A 130 27.99 -19.00 5.32
CA ASN A 130 27.07 -19.24 6.43
C ASN A 130 25.75 -19.85 5.91
N PRO A 131 25.06 -20.69 6.72
CA PRO A 131 23.80 -21.30 6.30
C PRO A 131 22.69 -20.25 6.17
N LYS A 132 21.73 -20.54 5.31
CA LYS A 132 20.46 -19.82 5.26
C LYS A 132 19.67 -20.13 6.53
N LYS A 133 18.98 -19.12 7.07
CA LYS A 133 18.14 -19.25 8.27
C LYS A 133 16.71 -18.85 7.95
N ASP A 134 15.76 -19.68 8.32
CA ASP A 134 14.36 -19.30 8.38
C ASP A 134 14.15 -18.47 9.65
N VAL A 135 13.84 -17.19 9.49
CA VAL A 135 13.74 -16.27 10.62
C VAL A 135 12.29 -15.84 10.92
N GLY A 136 11.34 -16.24 10.08
CA GLY A 136 9.91 -15.93 10.27
C GLY A 136 9.07 -16.39 9.09
N ASP A 137 7.75 -16.29 9.20
CA ASP A 137 6.81 -16.81 8.19
C ASP A 137 7.04 -16.19 6.81
N ASN A 138 7.35 -14.89 6.77
CA ASN A 138 7.51 -14.13 5.53
C ASN A 138 8.97 -13.83 5.16
N VAL A 139 9.93 -14.02 6.07
CA VAL A 139 11.31 -13.55 5.89
C VAL A 139 12.31 -14.68 5.93
N MET A 140 13.19 -14.73 4.91
CA MET A 140 14.34 -15.63 4.82
C MET A 140 15.63 -14.83 5.00
N LEU A 141 16.56 -15.32 5.82
CA LEU A 141 17.89 -14.74 6.02
C LEU A 141 18.97 -15.55 5.29
N TYR A 142 19.73 -14.88 4.45
CA TYR A 142 20.96 -15.36 3.83
C TYR A 142 22.16 -14.73 4.56
N SER A 143 22.62 -15.39 5.61
CA SER A 143 23.63 -14.82 6.53
C SER A 143 24.93 -14.43 5.85
N ASP A 144 25.36 -15.18 4.84
CA ASP A 144 26.58 -14.92 4.07
C ASP A 144 26.52 -13.67 3.18
N ARG A 145 25.31 -13.16 2.89
CA ARG A 145 25.12 -11.91 2.14
C ARG A 145 25.05 -10.68 3.05
N CYS A 146 24.99 -10.88 4.37
CA CYS A 146 24.84 -9.81 5.34
C CYS A 146 26.12 -8.97 5.45
N ILE A 147 25.97 -7.63 5.46
CA ILE A 147 27.08 -6.67 5.65
C ILE A 147 27.09 -6.05 7.06
N MET A 148 26.40 -6.64 8.00
CA MET A 148 26.33 -6.24 9.41
C MET A 148 25.98 -4.75 9.65
N CYS A 149 25.13 -4.17 8.79
CA CYS A 149 24.71 -2.77 8.89
C CYS A 149 23.73 -2.50 10.04
N THR A 150 23.15 -3.54 10.63
CA THR A 150 22.22 -3.54 11.78
C THR A 150 20.91 -2.74 11.57
N ARG A 151 20.53 -2.37 10.35
CA ARG A 151 19.25 -1.68 10.09
C ARG A 151 18.06 -2.51 10.60
N CYS A 152 18.04 -3.81 10.33
CA CYS A 152 16.97 -4.72 10.74
C CYS A 152 16.87 -4.88 12.26
N VAL A 153 18.00 -4.97 12.97
CA VAL A 153 18.03 -5.03 14.45
C VAL A 153 17.49 -3.73 15.06
N ARG A 154 17.90 -2.59 14.51
CA ARG A 154 17.40 -1.29 14.98
C ARG A 154 15.92 -1.12 14.67
N PHE A 155 15.45 -1.59 13.51
CA PHE A 155 14.04 -1.56 13.15
C PHE A 155 13.18 -2.34 14.16
N THR A 156 13.55 -3.60 14.46
CA THR A 156 12.76 -4.40 15.41
C THR A 156 12.74 -3.82 16.82
N ARG A 157 13.77 -3.06 17.19
CA ARG A 157 13.86 -2.37 18.48
C ARG A 157 13.18 -1.00 18.49
N GLU A 158 13.39 -0.21 17.44
CA GLU A 158 13.03 1.22 17.41
C GLU A 158 11.67 1.49 16.77
N VAL A 159 11.21 0.63 15.84
CA VAL A 159 9.95 0.79 15.11
C VAL A 159 8.91 -0.23 15.55
N SER A 160 9.11 -1.53 15.32
CA SER A 160 8.14 -2.53 15.79
C SER A 160 8.15 -2.72 17.31
N GLY A 161 9.28 -2.44 17.98
CA GLY A 161 9.43 -2.56 19.43
C GLY A 161 9.51 -4.00 19.94
N THR A 162 9.55 -4.96 19.07
CA THR A 162 9.44 -6.40 19.34
C THR A 162 10.80 -7.07 19.59
N SER A 163 11.89 -6.49 19.04
CA SER A 163 13.30 -6.87 19.27
C SER A 163 13.62 -8.35 19.00
N GLU A 164 13.02 -8.96 17.98
CA GLU A 164 13.26 -10.37 17.62
C GLU A 164 14.65 -10.59 16.98
N LEU A 165 15.14 -9.60 16.20
CA LEU A 165 16.44 -9.69 15.56
C LEU A 165 17.53 -9.11 16.45
N PHE A 166 18.65 -9.83 16.54
CA PHE A 166 19.82 -9.39 17.29
C PHE A 166 21.12 -9.79 16.59
N VAL A 167 22.26 -9.27 17.07
CA VAL A 167 23.60 -9.66 16.66
C VAL A 167 24.08 -10.77 17.56
N GLU A 168 24.32 -11.95 16.99
CA GLU A 168 24.92 -13.08 17.67
C GLU A 168 26.43 -13.10 17.41
N GLY A 169 27.21 -13.57 18.38
CA GLY A 169 28.66 -13.64 18.27
C GLY A 169 29.36 -12.29 18.41
N ARG A 170 30.62 -12.24 18.00
CA ARG A 170 31.44 -11.02 17.98
C ARG A 170 32.64 -11.17 17.04
N GLY A 171 33.16 -10.04 16.55
CA GLY A 171 34.30 -9.99 15.65
C GLY A 171 33.95 -10.67 14.32
N HIS A 172 34.80 -11.57 13.86
CA HIS A 172 34.62 -12.27 12.57
C HIS A 172 33.46 -13.29 12.55
N ARG A 173 32.85 -13.55 13.70
CA ARG A 173 31.72 -14.48 13.85
C ARG A 173 30.40 -13.76 14.13
N GLU A 174 30.35 -12.46 13.94
CA GLU A 174 29.10 -11.72 14.09
C GLU A 174 28.13 -12.10 12.96
N GLU A 175 26.90 -12.41 13.33
CA GLU A 175 25.81 -12.64 12.40
C GLU A 175 24.46 -12.14 12.96
N ILE A 176 23.52 -11.89 12.07
CA ILE A 176 22.13 -11.60 12.47
C ILE A 176 21.44 -12.93 12.80
N SER A 177 20.72 -12.96 13.92
CA SER A 177 20.02 -14.14 14.39
C SER A 177 18.70 -13.77 15.07
N ILE A 178 17.90 -14.80 15.36
CA ILE A 178 16.69 -14.73 16.20
C ILE A 178 16.89 -15.61 17.43
N PHE A 179 16.22 -15.28 18.53
CA PHE A 179 16.15 -16.19 19.66
C PHE A 179 15.39 -17.46 19.29
N PRO A 180 15.84 -18.64 19.72
CA PRO A 180 15.14 -19.90 19.47
C PRO A 180 13.66 -19.80 19.89
N GLY A 181 12.75 -20.14 18.95
CA GLY A 181 11.31 -20.09 19.19
C GLY A 181 10.69 -18.67 19.15
N ARG A 182 11.45 -17.64 18.78
CA ARG A 182 10.94 -16.26 18.63
C ARG A 182 11.19 -15.72 17.21
N PRO A 183 10.45 -16.22 16.20
CA PRO A 183 10.58 -15.76 14.82
C PRO A 183 10.11 -14.30 14.69
N ILE A 184 10.59 -13.62 13.64
CA ILE A 184 10.11 -12.28 13.29
C ILE A 184 8.75 -12.40 12.57
N ASN A 185 7.66 -12.41 13.34
CA ASN A 185 6.29 -12.58 12.86
C ASN A 185 5.36 -11.43 13.30
N ASN A 186 5.92 -10.30 13.74
CA ASN A 186 5.12 -9.11 14.00
C ASN A 186 4.56 -8.55 12.68
N LYS A 187 3.46 -7.80 12.73
CA LYS A 187 2.76 -7.27 11.55
C LYS A 187 3.51 -6.18 10.77
N LEU A 188 4.74 -5.85 11.16
CA LEU A 188 5.65 -4.97 10.43
C LEU A 188 6.89 -5.71 9.92
N ALA A 189 6.93 -7.04 10.07
CA ALA A 189 8.11 -7.87 9.80
C ALA A 189 8.68 -7.68 8.39
N GLY A 190 7.84 -7.56 7.38
CA GLY A 190 8.25 -7.37 5.98
C GLY A 190 9.10 -6.12 5.71
N ASN A 191 9.03 -5.09 6.58
CA ASN A 191 9.84 -3.89 6.40
C ASN A 191 11.35 -4.14 6.53
N VAL A 192 11.78 -5.21 7.21
CA VAL A 192 13.21 -5.54 7.28
C VAL A 192 13.80 -5.93 5.93
N VAL A 193 12.96 -6.41 5.01
CA VAL A 193 13.36 -6.72 3.62
C VAL A 193 13.66 -5.43 2.86
N ASP A 194 12.76 -4.43 2.96
CA ASP A 194 12.94 -3.13 2.29
C ASP A 194 14.12 -2.34 2.86
N LEU A 195 14.35 -2.47 4.16
CA LEU A 195 15.46 -1.83 4.87
C LEU A 195 16.82 -2.43 4.55
N CYS A 196 16.86 -3.72 4.19
CA CYS A 196 18.11 -4.42 3.96
C CYS A 196 18.78 -3.90 2.67
N PRO A 197 19.98 -3.29 2.77
CA PRO A 197 20.64 -2.69 1.59
C PRO A 197 21.22 -3.75 0.64
N VAL A 198 21.11 -5.03 1.00
CA VAL A 198 21.68 -6.17 0.28
C VAL A 198 20.69 -7.34 0.29
N GLY A 199 20.95 -8.40 -0.47
CA GLY A 199 20.09 -9.58 -0.53
C GLY A 199 20.24 -10.56 0.65
N ALA A 200 20.43 -10.02 1.88
CA ALA A 200 20.52 -10.85 3.08
C ALA A 200 19.14 -11.18 3.67
N LEU A 201 18.22 -10.23 3.73
CA LEU A 201 16.83 -10.46 4.15
C LEU A 201 15.95 -10.38 2.91
N LEU A 202 15.25 -11.45 2.59
CA LEU A 202 14.42 -11.59 1.40
C LEU A 202 13.00 -12.01 1.77
N ASP A 203 12.01 -11.48 1.04
CA ASP A 203 10.61 -11.85 1.16
C ASP A 203 10.38 -13.22 0.51
N LYS A 204 9.93 -14.19 1.30
CA LYS A 204 9.63 -15.55 0.84
C LYS A 204 8.55 -15.59 -0.25
N ASP A 205 7.60 -14.64 -0.21
CA ASP A 205 6.54 -14.57 -1.22
C ASP A 205 7.07 -14.09 -2.57
N PHE A 206 8.06 -13.21 -2.58
CA PHE A 206 8.69 -12.71 -3.81
C PHE A 206 9.84 -13.59 -4.32
N LEU A 207 10.42 -14.42 -3.45
CA LEU A 207 11.66 -15.16 -3.70
C LEU A 207 11.61 -15.95 -5.03
N PHE A 208 12.52 -15.63 -5.94
CA PHE A 208 12.72 -16.22 -7.28
C PHE A 208 11.53 -16.05 -8.25
N LYS A 209 10.58 -15.16 -7.98
CA LYS A 209 9.43 -14.95 -8.87
C LYS A 209 9.75 -14.06 -10.07
N GLN A 210 10.49 -12.96 -9.85
CA GLN A 210 10.73 -11.98 -10.90
C GLN A 210 12.01 -11.19 -10.66
N ARG A 211 12.64 -10.69 -11.72
CA ARG A 211 13.76 -9.75 -11.64
C ARG A 211 13.26 -8.32 -11.51
N VAL A 212 13.90 -7.54 -10.63
CA VAL A 212 13.42 -6.21 -10.27
C VAL A 212 13.42 -5.22 -11.44
N TRP A 213 14.37 -5.33 -12.37
CA TRP A 213 14.45 -4.45 -13.55
C TRP A 213 13.35 -4.70 -14.59
N LEU A 214 12.58 -5.78 -14.45
CA LEU A 214 11.39 -6.04 -15.26
C LEU A 214 10.12 -5.47 -14.64
N LEU A 215 10.18 -5.04 -13.38
CA LEU A 215 9.02 -4.53 -12.66
C LEU A 215 8.79 -3.05 -12.97
N LYS A 216 7.53 -2.71 -13.20
CA LYS A 216 7.03 -1.34 -13.24
C LYS A 216 6.52 -0.96 -11.85
N GLU A 217 6.63 0.31 -11.50
CA GLU A 217 6.13 0.87 -10.25
C GLU A 217 4.91 1.74 -10.52
N THR A 218 3.83 1.50 -9.77
CA THR A 218 2.65 2.36 -9.81
C THR A 218 2.33 2.84 -8.39
N PRO A 219 2.23 4.17 -8.16
CA PRO A 219 1.88 4.72 -6.87
C PRO A 219 0.42 4.40 -6.52
N SER A 220 0.19 3.93 -5.30
CA SER A 220 -1.12 3.53 -4.81
C SER A 220 -1.27 3.79 -3.32
N ILE A 221 -2.43 3.44 -2.78
CA ILE A 221 -2.79 3.52 -1.37
C ILE A 221 -3.22 2.14 -0.91
N SER A 222 -2.92 1.81 0.35
CA SER A 222 -3.28 0.53 0.94
C SER A 222 -4.79 0.34 1.05
N PRO A 223 -5.33 -0.81 0.62
CA PRO A 223 -6.72 -1.16 0.80
C PRO A 223 -6.99 -1.87 2.14
N ALA A 224 -5.96 -2.14 2.96
CA ALA A 224 -6.05 -3.05 4.09
C ALA A 224 -6.81 -2.47 5.28
N ASP A 225 -6.66 -1.16 5.54
CA ASP A 225 -7.33 -0.48 6.64
C ASP A 225 -7.50 1.03 6.38
N ALA A 226 -8.11 1.73 7.35
CA ALA A 226 -8.38 3.18 7.27
C ALA A 226 -7.14 4.06 7.48
N GLY A 227 -5.94 3.51 7.63
CA GLY A 227 -4.70 4.26 7.80
C GLY A 227 -4.32 5.03 6.54
N GLY A 228 -4.55 4.43 5.37
CA GLY A 228 -4.22 5.03 4.08
C GLY A 228 -2.72 5.03 3.80
N GLU A 229 -2.02 3.95 4.19
CA GLU A 229 -0.58 3.77 3.93
C GLU A 229 -0.26 3.97 2.45
N ASN A 230 0.77 4.75 2.17
CA ASN A 230 1.23 5.03 0.81
C ASN A 230 2.14 3.91 0.34
N ILE A 231 1.89 3.39 -0.85
CA ILE A 231 2.55 2.20 -1.39
C ILE A 231 2.93 2.37 -2.86
N TYR A 232 3.88 1.55 -3.30
CA TYR A 232 4.11 1.24 -4.69
C TYR A 232 3.68 -0.19 -4.99
N LEU A 233 2.94 -0.37 -6.08
CA LEU A 233 2.64 -1.66 -6.67
C LEU A 233 3.70 -1.99 -7.70
N HIS A 234 4.46 -3.06 -7.45
CA HIS A 234 5.46 -3.57 -8.39
C HIS A 234 4.84 -4.67 -9.23
N HIS A 235 4.71 -4.42 -10.53
CA HIS A 235 4.00 -5.31 -11.44
C HIS A 235 4.72 -5.47 -12.77
N ASN A 236 4.43 -6.56 -13.46
CA ASN A 236 4.87 -6.82 -14.84
C ASN A 236 3.81 -7.67 -15.55
N GLU A 237 3.54 -7.40 -16.83
CA GLU A 237 2.63 -8.19 -17.68
C GLU A 237 1.27 -8.50 -17.03
N GLY A 238 0.69 -7.55 -16.34
CA GLY A 238 -0.62 -7.69 -15.69
C GLY A 238 -0.60 -8.43 -14.35
N VAL A 239 0.58 -8.81 -13.82
CA VAL A 239 0.73 -9.48 -12.52
C VAL A 239 1.41 -8.56 -11.52
N ILE A 240 0.83 -8.41 -10.33
CA ILE A 240 1.45 -7.73 -9.19
C ILE A 240 2.31 -8.76 -8.46
N TYR A 241 3.58 -8.46 -8.28
CA TYR A 241 4.54 -9.36 -7.65
C TYR A 241 4.81 -9.02 -6.20
N ARG A 242 4.81 -7.72 -5.85
CA ARG A 242 5.05 -7.25 -4.48
C ARG A 242 4.53 -5.84 -4.27
N ILE A 243 4.39 -5.45 -3.01
CA ILE A 243 4.10 -4.08 -2.57
C ILE A 243 5.29 -3.57 -1.77
N LYS A 244 5.71 -2.33 -2.06
CA LYS A 244 6.73 -1.60 -1.27
C LYS A 244 6.15 -0.35 -0.62
N PRO A 245 6.70 0.09 0.53
CA PRO A 245 6.31 1.36 1.12
C PRO A 245 6.71 2.52 0.21
N ARG A 246 5.85 3.53 0.11
CA ARG A 246 6.14 4.85 -0.44
C ARG A 246 6.14 5.85 0.70
N TYR A 247 7.20 6.63 0.80
CA TYR A 247 7.34 7.61 1.88
C TYR A 247 6.21 8.64 1.89
N ASN A 248 5.63 8.86 3.06
CA ASN A 248 4.73 9.97 3.33
C ASN A 248 4.86 10.39 4.79
N ALA A 249 5.42 11.58 5.03
CA ALA A 249 5.69 12.10 6.38
C ALA A 249 4.45 12.16 7.29
N ASP A 250 3.28 12.41 6.70
CA ASP A 250 2.03 12.63 7.44
C ASP A 250 1.21 11.37 7.66
N VAL A 251 1.55 10.24 6.99
CA VAL A 251 0.73 9.02 7.02
C VAL A 251 1.52 7.85 7.58
N ASN A 252 2.46 7.31 6.83
CA ASN A 252 3.15 6.07 7.15
C ASN A 252 4.67 6.22 7.24
N GLN A 253 5.22 7.41 7.02
CA GLN A 253 6.66 7.61 6.92
C GLN A 253 7.28 6.61 5.93
N TRP A 254 8.14 5.71 6.37
CA TRP A 254 8.82 4.69 5.55
C TRP A 254 8.23 3.28 5.68
N TRP A 255 7.16 3.09 6.48
CA TRP A 255 6.72 1.77 6.92
C TRP A 255 5.35 1.41 6.37
N ILE A 256 5.12 0.12 6.17
CA ILE A 256 3.79 -0.45 5.87
C ILE A 256 3.55 -1.70 6.71
N SER A 257 2.30 -2.01 6.96
CA SER A 257 1.90 -3.27 7.60
C SER A 257 2.06 -4.46 6.66
N ASP A 258 2.25 -5.66 7.22
CA ASP A 258 2.24 -6.90 6.44
C ASP A 258 0.84 -7.19 5.88
N ASP A 259 -0.23 -6.75 6.56
CA ASP A 259 -1.60 -6.77 6.03
C ASP A 259 -1.68 -5.98 4.71
N THR A 260 -1.03 -4.82 4.63
CA THR A 260 -0.88 -4.04 3.39
C THR A 260 0.01 -4.74 2.37
N ARG A 261 1.18 -5.23 2.80
CA ARG A 261 2.19 -5.83 1.93
C ARG A 261 1.65 -6.98 1.09
N TYR A 262 0.77 -7.79 1.65
CA TYR A 262 0.21 -8.97 1.00
C TYR A 262 -1.25 -8.80 0.54
N SER A 263 -1.78 -7.57 0.58
CA SER A 263 -3.17 -7.24 0.18
C SER A 263 -3.46 -7.42 -1.31
N PHE A 264 -2.43 -7.57 -2.15
CA PHE A 264 -2.60 -7.77 -3.60
C PHE A 264 -3.02 -9.19 -3.99
N LYS A 265 -2.86 -10.18 -3.12
CA LYS A 265 -3.13 -11.59 -3.45
C LYS A 265 -4.55 -11.84 -3.98
N PRO A 266 -5.63 -11.25 -3.41
CA PRO A 266 -6.99 -11.42 -3.93
C PRO A 266 -7.20 -10.85 -5.34
N VAL A 267 -6.35 -9.91 -5.80
CA VAL A 267 -6.43 -9.35 -7.17
C VAL A 267 -6.22 -10.44 -8.22
N HIS A 268 -5.41 -11.45 -7.89
CA HIS A 268 -5.07 -12.57 -8.78
C HIS A 268 -5.79 -13.88 -8.42
N ASP A 269 -6.85 -13.82 -7.58
CA ASP A 269 -7.61 -15.02 -7.21
C ASP A 269 -8.30 -15.62 -8.46
N THR A 270 -8.10 -16.91 -8.68
CA THR A 270 -8.70 -17.63 -9.82
C THR A 270 -10.22 -17.74 -9.73
N LYS A 271 -10.81 -17.56 -8.54
CA LYS A 271 -12.24 -17.60 -8.27
C LYS A 271 -12.97 -16.31 -8.60
N ARG A 272 -12.25 -15.26 -9.06
CA ARG A 272 -12.87 -13.97 -9.39
C ARG A 272 -13.99 -14.11 -10.41
N LEU A 273 -15.03 -13.31 -10.22
CA LEU A 273 -16.11 -13.14 -11.20
C LEU A 273 -15.53 -12.53 -12.48
N ARG A 274 -15.75 -13.17 -13.63
CA ARG A 274 -15.27 -12.74 -14.94
C ARG A 274 -16.37 -12.48 -15.95
N GLY A 275 -17.63 -12.73 -15.57
CA GLY A 275 -18.79 -12.53 -16.44
C GLY A 275 -19.99 -12.07 -15.65
N ALA A 276 -20.84 -11.28 -16.28
CA ALA A 276 -22.11 -10.89 -15.71
C ALA A 276 -23.10 -12.06 -15.76
N ARG A 277 -23.99 -12.13 -14.78
CA ARG A 277 -25.05 -13.15 -14.70
C ARG A 277 -26.39 -12.51 -14.41
N ARG A 278 -27.45 -13.12 -14.86
CA ARG A 278 -28.83 -12.74 -14.56
C ARG A 278 -29.65 -13.95 -14.14
N ALA A 279 -30.58 -13.77 -13.25
CA ALA A 279 -31.55 -14.80 -12.89
C ALA A 279 -32.61 -14.93 -14.00
N GLN A 280 -32.87 -16.17 -14.44
CA GLN A 280 -33.93 -16.50 -15.36
C GLN A 280 -34.53 -17.86 -14.94
N TYR A 281 -35.84 -17.91 -14.71
CA TYR A 281 -36.55 -19.11 -14.26
C TYR A 281 -35.92 -19.79 -13.02
N GLY A 282 -35.44 -18.99 -12.06
CA GLY A 282 -34.82 -19.50 -10.82
C GLY A 282 -33.37 -19.97 -10.94
N THR A 283 -32.73 -19.81 -12.11
CA THR A 283 -31.33 -20.16 -12.36
C THR A 283 -30.56 -18.94 -12.85
N GLN A 284 -29.32 -18.80 -12.44
CA GLN A 284 -28.43 -17.76 -12.99
C GLN A 284 -27.84 -18.23 -14.32
N ILE A 285 -27.92 -17.39 -15.33
CA ILE A 285 -27.34 -17.61 -16.67
C ILE A 285 -26.35 -16.51 -17.00
N ASP A 286 -25.29 -16.85 -17.72
CA ASP A 286 -24.28 -15.91 -18.17
C ASP A 286 -24.86 -14.92 -19.18
N THR A 287 -24.42 -13.68 -19.10
CA THR A 287 -24.83 -12.61 -20.01
C THR A 287 -23.69 -11.59 -20.19
N SER A 288 -23.79 -10.72 -21.18
CA SER A 288 -22.83 -9.60 -21.28
C SER A 288 -23.08 -8.57 -20.19
N VAL A 289 -22.01 -7.86 -19.78
CA VAL A 289 -22.13 -6.76 -18.80
C VAL A 289 -23.08 -5.68 -19.30
N GLN A 290 -23.08 -5.38 -20.62
CA GLN A 290 -24.00 -4.43 -21.22
C GLN A 290 -25.46 -4.86 -21.02
N HIS A 291 -25.79 -6.09 -21.32
CA HIS A 291 -27.14 -6.65 -21.13
C HIS A 291 -27.57 -6.68 -19.67
N ALA A 292 -26.64 -7.08 -18.77
CA ALA A 292 -26.91 -7.05 -17.32
C ALA A 292 -27.21 -5.63 -16.83
N LEU A 293 -26.47 -4.65 -17.29
CA LEU A 293 -26.65 -3.23 -16.93
C LEU A 293 -27.99 -2.67 -17.43
N GLU A 294 -28.34 -2.94 -18.68
CA GLU A 294 -29.64 -2.54 -19.24
C GLU A 294 -30.80 -3.21 -18.50
N GLN A 295 -30.69 -4.48 -18.17
CA GLN A 295 -31.70 -5.21 -17.40
C GLN A 295 -31.83 -4.63 -15.99
N ALA A 296 -30.69 -4.44 -15.27
CA ALA A 296 -30.69 -3.83 -13.95
C ALA A 296 -31.37 -2.45 -13.94
N THR A 297 -31.05 -1.61 -14.92
CA THR A 297 -31.64 -0.26 -15.02
C THR A 297 -33.15 -0.31 -15.27
N ARG A 298 -33.61 -1.20 -16.18
CA ARG A 298 -35.04 -1.39 -16.44
C ARG A 298 -35.78 -1.88 -15.17
N ASP A 299 -35.21 -2.88 -14.50
CA ASP A 299 -35.84 -3.52 -13.35
C ASP A 299 -35.91 -2.56 -12.14
N LEU A 300 -34.87 -1.76 -11.92
CA LEU A 300 -34.87 -0.70 -10.90
C LEU A 300 -35.93 0.37 -11.21
N THR A 301 -36.02 0.82 -12.48
CA THR A 301 -37.05 1.78 -12.92
C THR A 301 -38.46 1.21 -12.73
N GLN A 302 -38.68 -0.06 -13.09
CA GLN A 302 -39.94 -0.74 -12.89
C GLN A 302 -40.30 -0.89 -11.40
N ALA A 303 -39.31 -1.13 -10.53
CA ALA A 303 -39.51 -1.21 -9.08
C ALA A 303 -40.02 0.14 -8.52
N VAL A 304 -39.47 1.27 -8.97
CA VAL A 304 -39.95 2.60 -8.59
C VAL A 304 -41.39 2.84 -9.10
N ALA A 305 -41.67 2.47 -10.35
CA ALA A 305 -43.01 2.59 -10.91
C ALA A 305 -44.07 1.78 -10.12
N THR A 306 -43.66 0.60 -9.60
CA THR A 306 -44.56 -0.31 -8.87
C THR A 306 -44.73 0.10 -7.40
N HIS A 307 -43.65 0.50 -6.73
CA HIS A 307 -43.61 0.71 -5.28
C HIS A 307 -43.55 2.17 -4.85
N GLY A 308 -43.40 3.10 -5.80
CA GLY A 308 -43.28 4.52 -5.59
C GLY A 308 -41.88 5.02 -5.21
N PRO A 309 -41.68 6.34 -5.17
CA PRO A 309 -40.41 6.95 -4.78
C PRO A 309 -39.96 6.55 -3.36
N GLY A 310 -38.65 6.39 -3.17
CA GLY A 310 -38.05 5.93 -1.91
C GLY A 310 -38.09 4.41 -1.74
N SER A 311 -38.36 3.67 -2.81
CA SER A 311 -38.31 2.21 -2.82
C SER A 311 -36.94 1.63 -3.16
N LEU A 312 -36.01 2.46 -3.64
CA LEU A 312 -34.64 2.03 -3.98
C LEU A 312 -33.62 2.33 -2.86
N TYR A 313 -32.61 1.49 -2.80
CA TYR A 313 -31.40 1.76 -2.04
C TYR A 313 -30.15 1.43 -2.88
N VAL A 314 -29.05 2.07 -2.55
CA VAL A 314 -27.72 1.67 -3.01
C VAL A 314 -26.78 1.51 -1.83
N MET A 315 -26.18 0.32 -1.71
CA MET A 315 -25.19 0.03 -0.67
C MET A 315 -23.81 0.29 -1.25
N LEU A 316 -23.21 1.40 -0.84
CA LEU A 316 -21.90 1.87 -1.26
C LEU A 316 -20.84 1.20 -0.41
N SER A 317 -19.99 0.42 -1.04
CA SER A 317 -18.88 -0.25 -0.36
C SER A 317 -17.81 0.76 0.07
N PRO A 318 -17.25 0.66 1.27
CA PRO A 318 -16.08 1.43 1.68
C PRO A 318 -14.77 1.02 0.96
N MET A 319 -14.83 0.05 0.03
CA MET A 319 -13.75 -0.30 -0.89
C MET A 319 -13.81 0.47 -2.22
N MET A 320 -14.93 1.15 -2.51
CA MET A 320 -15.07 1.99 -3.70
C MET A 320 -14.19 3.24 -3.62
N ALA A 321 -13.78 3.75 -4.78
CA ALA A 321 -13.27 5.10 -4.88
C ALA A 321 -14.38 6.13 -4.61
N CYS A 322 -14.01 7.32 -4.14
CA CYS A 322 -14.97 8.39 -3.92
C CYS A 322 -15.72 8.78 -5.19
N GLU A 323 -15.00 8.80 -6.33
CA GLU A 323 -15.56 9.08 -7.66
C GLU A 323 -16.61 8.06 -8.08
N GLU A 324 -16.36 6.78 -7.82
CA GLU A 324 -17.29 5.70 -8.14
C GLU A 324 -18.56 5.80 -7.31
N ALA A 325 -18.42 6.06 -6.00
CA ALA A 325 -19.56 6.26 -5.11
C ALA A 325 -20.39 7.49 -5.52
N TRP A 326 -19.73 8.56 -5.94
CA TRP A 326 -20.38 9.77 -6.46
C TRP A 326 -21.22 9.47 -7.70
N LEU A 327 -20.63 8.78 -8.69
CA LEU A 327 -21.31 8.46 -9.94
C LEU A 327 -22.48 7.50 -9.72
N LEU A 328 -22.29 6.42 -8.95
CA LEU A 328 -23.34 5.44 -8.67
C LEU A 328 -24.48 6.08 -7.88
N GLY A 329 -24.17 6.88 -6.87
CA GLY A 329 -25.18 7.61 -6.10
C GLY A 329 -26.01 8.54 -6.98
N LYS A 330 -25.39 9.28 -7.91
CA LYS A 330 -26.10 10.12 -8.90
C LYS A 330 -26.96 9.28 -9.84
N ALA A 331 -26.42 8.16 -10.38
CA ALA A 331 -27.15 7.31 -11.31
C ALA A 331 -28.41 6.71 -10.67
N ILE A 332 -28.32 6.21 -9.46
CA ILE A 332 -29.49 5.68 -8.74
C ILE A 332 -30.51 6.76 -8.44
N ARG A 333 -30.07 7.97 -8.07
CA ARG A 333 -30.98 9.10 -7.81
C ARG A 333 -31.61 9.73 -9.05
N GLN A 334 -31.06 9.49 -10.24
CA GLN A 334 -31.76 9.80 -11.47
C GLN A 334 -32.99 8.88 -11.69
N ILE A 335 -32.90 7.62 -11.21
CA ILE A 335 -34.00 6.65 -11.28
C ILE A 335 -35.03 6.93 -10.16
N ASP A 336 -34.54 7.12 -8.93
CA ASP A 336 -35.35 7.42 -7.75
C ASP A 336 -34.74 8.58 -6.94
N PRO A 337 -35.20 9.80 -7.06
CA PRO A 337 -34.67 10.95 -6.31
C PRO A 337 -34.67 10.79 -4.78
N GLN A 338 -35.52 9.90 -4.26
CA GLN A 338 -35.59 9.57 -2.84
C GLN A 338 -34.86 8.28 -2.46
N ALA A 339 -34.07 7.71 -3.37
CA ALA A 339 -33.29 6.51 -3.09
C ALA A 339 -32.38 6.70 -1.86
N VAL A 340 -32.30 5.68 -1.01
CA VAL A 340 -31.50 5.69 0.19
C VAL A 340 -30.06 5.26 -0.12
N LEU A 341 -29.09 6.11 0.18
CA LEU A 341 -27.68 5.74 0.13
C LEU A 341 -27.30 5.06 1.45
N VAL A 342 -26.78 3.85 1.39
CA VAL A 342 -26.40 3.06 2.55
C VAL A 342 -24.89 2.87 2.54
N LEU A 343 -24.20 3.25 3.63
CA LEU A 343 -22.82 2.84 3.80
C LEU A 343 -22.77 1.34 4.02
N GLY A 344 -22.00 0.61 3.21
CA GLY A 344 -21.80 -0.83 3.33
C GLY A 344 -21.13 -1.23 4.66
N PRO A 345 -21.05 -2.54 4.94
CA PRO A 345 -20.39 -3.03 6.15
C PRO A 345 -18.97 -2.48 6.30
N VAL A 346 -18.61 -2.09 7.50
CA VAL A 346 -17.26 -1.63 7.88
C VAL A 346 -16.69 -2.65 8.86
N PRO A 347 -15.94 -3.66 8.38
CA PRO A 347 -15.28 -4.62 9.26
C PRO A 347 -14.32 -3.89 10.19
N THR A 348 -14.43 -4.16 11.48
CA THR A 348 -13.63 -3.47 12.51
C THR A 348 -13.07 -4.51 13.48
N ALA A 349 -11.76 -4.45 13.74
CA ALA A 349 -11.11 -5.18 14.82
C ALA A 349 -11.48 -4.57 16.19
N GLU A 350 -11.13 -5.24 17.29
CA GLU A 350 -11.46 -4.77 18.64
C GLU A 350 -10.82 -3.41 18.96
N SER A 351 -9.59 -3.18 18.49
CA SER A 351 -8.84 -1.92 18.70
C SER A 351 -7.78 -1.71 17.63
N ASP A 352 -7.26 -0.48 17.56
CA ASP A 352 -6.04 -0.19 16.80
C ASP A 352 -4.85 -0.98 17.39
N GLU A 353 -3.99 -1.51 16.53
CA GLU A 353 -2.74 -2.13 16.93
C GLU A 353 -1.62 -1.09 16.88
N VAL A 354 -1.02 -0.80 18.05
CA VAL A 354 -0.06 0.29 18.23
C VAL A 354 1.34 -0.26 18.47
N PHE A 355 2.28 0.12 17.60
CA PHE A 355 3.69 -0.20 17.73
C PHE A 355 4.42 0.95 18.43
N ARG A 356 5.40 0.59 19.26
CA ARG A 356 6.15 1.56 20.07
C ARG A 356 7.62 1.23 20.07
N ASN A 357 8.44 2.26 20.03
CA ASN A 357 9.87 2.13 20.25
C ASN A 357 10.13 1.52 21.63
N SER A 358 10.84 0.39 21.69
CA SER A 358 11.08 -0.35 22.93
C SER A 358 11.95 0.39 23.96
N LEU A 359 12.74 1.38 23.49
CA LEU A 359 13.64 2.16 24.36
C LEU A 359 12.96 3.42 24.93
N THR A 360 12.11 4.06 24.13
CA THR A 360 11.52 5.37 24.48
C THR A 360 10.04 5.28 24.84
N GLY A 361 9.36 4.18 24.50
CA GLY A 361 7.91 4.01 24.62
C GLY A 361 7.09 4.85 23.64
N LYS A 362 7.74 5.67 22.81
CA LYS A 362 7.06 6.53 21.83
C LYS A 362 6.38 5.68 20.76
N GLU A 363 5.15 6.05 20.40
CA GLU A 363 4.45 5.47 19.27
C GLU A 363 5.20 5.72 17.95
N THR A 364 5.29 4.68 17.13
CA THR A 364 6.05 4.67 15.88
C THR A 364 5.20 4.32 14.68
N PHE A 365 4.21 3.45 14.88
CA PHE A 365 3.29 3.02 13.83
C PHE A 365 1.97 2.57 14.43
N ARG A 366 0.90 2.61 13.62
CA ARG A 366 -0.44 2.22 14.05
C ARG A 366 -1.20 1.58 12.90
N ILE A 367 -1.63 0.34 13.08
CA ILE A 367 -2.59 -0.34 12.19
C ILE A 367 -3.99 -0.04 12.71
N LYS A 368 -4.86 0.46 11.83
CA LYS A 368 -6.21 0.85 12.23
C LYS A 368 -7.13 -0.35 12.44
N ALA A 369 -8.03 -0.20 13.40
CA ALA A 369 -9.07 -1.19 13.68
C ALA A 369 -10.06 -1.32 12.52
N GLU A 370 -10.41 -0.24 11.86
CA GLU A 370 -11.29 -0.20 10.68
C GLU A 370 -10.56 -0.80 9.46
N LYS A 371 -11.02 -1.98 9.00
CA LYS A 371 -10.35 -2.81 7.97
C LYS A 371 -10.85 -2.52 6.55
N VAL A 372 -11.06 -1.26 6.24
CA VAL A 372 -11.43 -0.75 4.92
C VAL A 372 -10.80 0.61 4.69
N PRO A 373 -10.46 0.98 3.44
CA PRO A 373 -9.67 2.18 3.17
C PRO A 373 -10.48 3.48 3.18
N ASN A 374 -11.79 3.45 2.88
CA ASN A 374 -12.52 4.63 2.42
C ASN A 374 -13.88 4.85 3.08
N ALA A 375 -14.16 4.34 4.28
CA ALA A 375 -15.47 4.59 4.89
C ALA A 375 -15.70 6.08 5.18
N ALA A 376 -14.65 6.85 5.48
CA ALA A 376 -14.74 8.31 5.67
C ALA A 376 -15.13 9.01 4.36
N GLY A 377 -14.47 8.68 3.24
CA GLY A 377 -14.79 9.26 1.93
C GLY A 377 -16.20 8.92 1.44
N ILE A 378 -16.65 7.67 1.65
CA ILE A 378 -18.03 7.30 1.30
C ILE A 378 -19.04 8.11 2.11
N ARG A 379 -18.84 8.28 3.43
CA ARG A 379 -19.70 9.16 4.26
C ARG A 379 -19.73 10.60 3.73
N ARG A 380 -18.58 11.15 3.37
CA ARG A 380 -18.47 12.49 2.78
C ARG A 380 -19.21 12.59 1.45
N VAL A 381 -19.03 11.63 0.55
CA VAL A 381 -19.74 11.57 -0.74
C VAL A 381 -21.25 11.49 -0.53
N MET A 382 -21.72 10.65 0.39
CA MET A 382 -23.15 10.57 0.73
C MET A 382 -23.71 11.91 1.24
N GLN A 383 -22.96 12.63 2.08
CA GLN A 383 -23.34 13.96 2.56
C GLN A 383 -23.40 14.98 1.41
N MET A 384 -22.43 14.98 0.51
CA MET A 384 -22.39 15.89 -0.65
C MET A 384 -23.54 15.63 -1.62
N LEU A 385 -23.89 14.37 -1.85
CA LEU A 385 -25.06 14.01 -2.66
C LEU A 385 -26.38 14.42 -2.00
N GLY A 386 -26.41 14.57 -0.67
CA GLY A 386 -27.61 14.94 0.11
C GLY A 386 -28.67 13.82 0.14
N GLY A 387 -29.90 14.15 0.55
CA GLY A 387 -31.06 13.23 0.58
C GLY A 387 -30.93 12.09 1.60
N PRO A 388 -31.79 11.06 1.53
CA PRO A 388 -31.81 9.99 2.53
C PRO A 388 -30.54 9.16 2.56
N THR A 389 -29.97 8.96 3.76
CA THR A 389 -28.77 8.12 3.98
C THR A 389 -28.99 7.22 5.18
N ALA A 390 -28.27 6.08 5.23
CA ALA A 390 -28.27 5.18 6.36
C ALA A 390 -26.89 4.50 6.52
N THR A 391 -26.58 4.08 7.73
CA THR A 391 -25.50 3.14 8.00
C THR A 391 -25.96 1.71 7.73
N PHE A 392 -25.02 0.76 7.59
CA PHE A 392 -25.38 -0.66 7.48
C PHE A 392 -26.20 -1.15 8.69
N ALA A 393 -25.86 -0.71 9.90
CA ALA A 393 -26.57 -1.12 11.13
C ALA A 393 -28.04 -0.63 11.13
N GLU A 394 -28.29 0.61 10.74
CA GLU A 394 -29.64 1.18 10.61
C GLU A 394 -30.46 0.43 9.53
N PHE A 395 -29.81 0.17 8.38
CA PHE A 395 -30.41 -0.62 7.31
C PHE A 395 -30.76 -2.05 7.77
N ALA A 396 -29.87 -2.72 8.45
CA ALA A 396 -30.09 -4.08 8.99
C ALA A 396 -31.23 -4.08 10.03
N ALA A 397 -31.25 -3.12 10.94
CA ALA A 397 -32.30 -3.01 11.95
C ALA A 397 -33.70 -2.73 11.36
N SER A 398 -33.78 -2.10 10.18
CA SER A 398 -35.05 -1.82 9.50
C SER A 398 -35.68 -3.01 8.78
N LYS A 399 -34.93 -4.08 8.59
CA LYS A 399 -35.34 -5.32 7.91
C LYS A 399 -35.49 -6.45 8.93
N PRO A 400 -36.69 -6.65 9.57
CA PRO A 400 -36.82 -7.66 10.61
C PRO A 400 -36.59 -9.07 10.06
N ALA A 401 -35.55 -9.73 10.53
CA ALA A 401 -35.41 -11.16 10.46
C ALA A 401 -36.30 -11.79 11.55
N GLY A 402 -37.59 -12.07 11.23
CA GLY A 402 -38.52 -12.62 12.21
C GLY A 402 -39.03 -11.60 13.25
N ARG A 403 -40.21 -11.83 13.82
CA ARG A 403 -41.00 -11.03 14.78
C ARG A 403 -40.24 -9.84 15.41
N ALA A 404 -40.63 -8.61 15.03
CA ALA A 404 -40.15 -7.40 15.68
C ALA A 404 -40.33 -7.49 17.20
N ALA A 405 -39.31 -7.07 17.94
CA ALA A 405 -39.45 -6.89 19.38
C ALA A 405 -40.56 -5.86 19.65
N PRO A 406 -41.47 -6.08 20.60
CA PRO A 406 -42.52 -5.15 20.93
C PRO A 406 -41.91 -3.83 21.43
N GLY A 407 -42.15 -2.74 20.71
CA GLY A 407 -41.77 -1.38 21.13
C GLY A 407 -40.65 -0.70 20.32
N ALA A 408 -40.01 -1.34 19.33
CA ALA A 408 -39.12 -0.64 18.42
C ALA A 408 -39.92 0.11 17.36
N ALA A 409 -39.87 1.44 17.39
CA ALA A 409 -40.45 2.29 16.35
C ALA A 409 -39.77 1.94 15.00
N PRO A 410 -40.54 1.68 13.91
CA PRO A 410 -39.94 1.43 12.60
C PRO A 410 -39.21 2.70 12.17
N ALA A 411 -37.92 2.55 11.80
CA ALA A 411 -37.18 3.63 11.16
C ALA A 411 -37.96 4.05 9.90
N THR A 412 -38.61 5.21 9.98
CA THR A 412 -39.51 5.74 8.97
C THR A 412 -38.75 5.93 7.65
N GLY A 413 -39.05 5.14 6.66
CA GLY A 413 -38.47 5.21 5.31
C GLY A 413 -37.79 3.90 4.84
N LEU A 414 -36.99 3.24 5.67
CA LEU A 414 -36.25 2.03 5.27
C LEU A 414 -37.12 0.77 5.07
N ALA A 415 -38.29 0.72 5.68
CA ALA A 415 -39.26 -0.37 5.49
C ALA A 415 -39.84 -0.44 4.06
N LYS A 416 -39.79 0.66 3.30
CA LYS A 416 -40.29 0.76 1.92
C LYS A 416 -39.31 0.18 0.88
N LEU A 417 -38.06 -0.06 1.24
CA LEU A 417 -37.01 -0.49 0.30
C LEU A 417 -37.34 -1.88 -0.28
N LYS A 418 -37.44 -1.99 -1.60
CA LYS A 418 -37.83 -3.17 -2.35
C LYS A 418 -36.81 -3.61 -3.39
N ALA A 419 -35.98 -2.70 -3.86
CA ALA A 419 -34.95 -3.01 -4.84
C ALA A 419 -33.67 -2.24 -4.53
N GLY A 420 -32.53 -2.78 -4.93
CA GLY A 420 -31.28 -2.09 -4.65
C GLY A 420 -30.08 -2.61 -5.41
N TRP A 421 -29.04 -1.79 -5.38
CA TRP A 421 -27.72 -2.08 -5.90
C TRP A 421 -26.74 -2.21 -4.73
N ILE A 422 -26.02 -3.34 -4.67
CA ILE A 422 -25.08 -3.64 -3.60
C ILE A 422 -23.69 -3.77 -4.22
N VAL A 423 -22.73 -2.98 -3.73
CA VAL A 423 -21.34 -3.03 -4.16
C VAL A 423 -20.50 -3.71 -3.08
N GLY A 424 -19.69 -4.70 -3.48
CA GLY A 424 -18.71 -5.39 -2.66
C GLY A 424 -17.28 -4.87 -2.90
N GLY A 425 -16.39 -5.74 -3.38
CA GLY A 425 -15.00 -5.38 -3.69
C GLY A 425 -14.03 -5.53 -2.53
N TYR A 426 -14.43 -6.20 -1.45
CA TYR A 426 -13.60 -6.42 -0.27
C TYR A 426 -12.52 -7.48 -0.53
N LEU A 427 -11.41 -7.38 0.20
CA LEU A 427 -10.26 -8.30 0.09
C LEU A 427 -10.51 -9.70 0.66
N SER A 428 -11.55 -9.85 1.47
CA SER A 428 -11.92 -11.10 2.16
C SER A 428 -13.43 -11.25 2.21
N ASN A 429 -13.92 -12.33 2.82
CA ASN A 429 -15.35 -12.48 3.06
C ASN A 429 -15.86 -11.37 3.98
N TRP A 430 -16.66 -10.49 3.42
CA TRP A 430 -17.17 -9.28 4.05
C TRP A 430 -18.62 -9.36 4.48
N ILE A 431 -19.31 -10.45 4.15
CA ILE A 431 -20.76 -10.58 4.36
C ILE A 431 -21.03 -10.92 5.82
N PRO A 432 -21.65 -10.02 6.60
CA PRO A 432 -22.12 -10.34 7.95
C PRO A 432 -23.11 -11.50 7.94
N LYS A 433 -23.11 -12.31 8.99
CA LYS A 433 -23.96 -13.53 9.08
C LYS A 433 -25.46 -13.24 8.89
N GLU A 434 -25.91 -12.10 9.34
CA GLU A 434 -27.28 -11.62 9.24
C GLU A 434 -27.65 -11.09 7.84
N MET A 435 -26.68 -10.71 7.03
CA MET A 435 -26.91 -10.02 5.76
C MET A 435 -27.73 -10.82 4.75
N PRO A 436 -27.52 -12.12 4.54
CA PRO A 436 -28.36 -12.90 3.62
C PRO A 436 -29.84 -12.93 4.03
N ALA A 437 -30.14 -12.93 5.34
CA ALA A 437 -31.51 -12.93 5.85
C ALA A 437 -32.23 -11.58 5.66
N LEU A 438 -31.49 -10.47 5.48
CA LEU A 438 -32.06 -9.16 5.20
C LEU A 438 -32.66 -9.05 3.79
N PHE A 439 -32.25 -9.94 2.88
CA PHE A 439 -32.67 -9.97 1.48
C PHE A 439 -33.60 -11.17 1.23
N LYS A 440 -34.90 -10.97 1.47
CA LYS A 440 -35.91 -12.00 1.19
C LYS A 440 -36.12 -12.18 -0.32
N ALA A 441 -36.51 -13.39 -0.72
CA ALA A 441 -36.92 -13.68 -2.09
C ALA A 441 -38.00 -12.67 -2.55
N GLY A 442 -37.91 -12.20 -3.80
CA GLY A 442 -38.84 -11.26 -4.41
C GLY A 442 -38.43 -9.77 -4.34
N ASN A 443 -37.35 -9.41 -3.65
CA ASN A 443 -36.76 -8.07 -3.76
C ASN A 443 -35.67 -8.10 -4.83
N LEU A 444 -35.70 -7.18 -5.79
CA LEU A 444 -34.69 -7.05 -6.82
C LEU A 444 -33.34 -6.66 -6.19
N ARG A 445 -32.30 -7.41 -6.52
CA ARG A 445 -30.92 -7.17 -6.08
C ARG A 445 -29.99 -7.21 -7.27
N VAL A 446 -29.31 -6.09 -7.48
CA VAL A 446 -28.13 -6.02 -8.34
C VAL A 446 -26.91 -6.10 -7.43
N VAL A 447 -26.06 -7.09 -7.61
CA VAL A 447 -24.83 -7.25 -6.82
C VAL A 447 -23.63 -7.10 -7.72
N GLN A 448 -22.74 -6.16 -7.36
CA GLN A 448 -21.47 -5.94 -8.03
C GLN A 448 -20.34 -6.30 -7.07
N ASP A 449 -19.56 -7.33 -7.39
CA ASP A 449 -18.49 -7.83 -6.53
C ASP A 449 -17.35 -8.43 -7.35
N ILE A 450 -16.21 -8.64 -6.70
CA ILE A 450 -15.00 -9.24 -7.30
C ILE A 450 -14.98 -10.77 -7.12
N LEU A 451 -15.56 -11.28 -6.05
CA LEU A 451 -15.56 -12.71 -5.70
C LEU A 451 -17.00 -13.24 -5.56
N PRO A 452 -17.25 -14.50 -5.93
CA PRO A 452 -18.54 -15.14 -5.69
C PRO A 452 -18.79 -15.31 -4.18
N ASN A 453 -20.03 -15.11 -3.78
CA ASN A 453 -20.45 -15.20 -2.40
C ASN A 453 -21.98 -15.43 -2.31
N THR A 454 -22.51 -15.59 -1.10
CA THR A 454 -23.93 -15.86 -0.87
C THR A 454 -24.87 -14.77 -1.41
N LEU A 455 -24.42 -13.52 -1.54
CA LEU A 455 -25.24 -12.46 -2.14
C LEU A 455 -25.22 -12.54 -3.67
N THR A 456 -24.07 -12.83 -4.27
CA THR A 456 -23.98 -13.03 -5.73
C THR A 456 -24.80 -14.25 -6.18
N ASP A 457 -24.84 -15.30 -5.36
CA ASP A 457 -25.62 -16.51 -5.68
C ASP A 457 -27.13 -16.27 -5.60
N ALA A 458 -27.56 -15.35 -4.73
CA ALA A 458 -28.97 -15.01 -4.53
C ALA A 458 -29.44 -13.77 -5.30
N ALA A 459 -28.58 -13.13 -6.09
CA ALA A 459 -28.89 -11.89 -6.81
C ALA A 459 -29.65 -12.16 -8.12
N GLU A 460 -30.54 -11.23 -8.49
CA GLU A 460 -31.23 -11.23 -9.78
C GLU A 460 -30.28 -10.80 -10.92
N VAL A 461 -29.35 -9.90 -10.64
CA VAL A 461 -28.29 -9.49 -11.57
C VAL A 461 -26.95 -9.44 -10.84
N VAL A 462 -25.93 -10.06 -11.43
CA VAL A 462 -24.55 -10.02 -10.93
C VAL A 462 -23.68 -9.32 -11.97
N ILE A 463 -22.91 -8.34 -11.53
CA ILE A 463 -21.94 -7.60 -12.36
C ILE A 463 -20.54 -7.83 -11.77
N PRO A 464 -19.56 -8.31 -12.56
CA PRO A 464 -18.20 -8.46 -12.06
C PRO A 464 -17.57 -7.09 -11.81
N GLY A 465 -16.94 -6.94 -10.64
CA GLY A 465 -16.24 -5.71 -10.23
C GLY A 465 -14.73 -5.77 -10.50
N ALA A 466 -14.12 -4.61 -10.73
CA ALA A 466 -12.68 -4.46 -10.78
C ALA A 466 -12.09 -4.38 -9.36
N ALA A 467 -10.92 -5.01 -9.15
CA ALA A 467 -10.21 -4.88 -7.90
C ALA A 467 -9.56 -3.48 -7.78
N TRP A 468 -9.22 -3.09 -6.56
CA TRP A 468 -8.66 -1.78 -6.26
C TRP A 468 -7.40 -1.41 -7.08
N ALA A 469 -6.55 -2.39 -7.39
CA ALA A 469 -5.34 -2.19 -8.18
C ALA A 469 -5.58 -2.09 -9.72
N GLU A 470 -6.81 -2.28 -10.17
CA GLU A 470 -7.23 -2.29 -11.58
C GLU A 470 -7.94 -1.01 -11.99
N LYS A 471 -8.06 -0.04 -11.09
CA LYS A 471 -8.82 1.20 -11.29
C LYS A 471 -8.12 2.42 -10.70
N ASP A 472 -8.51 3.60 -11.17
CA ASP A 472 -8.05 4.88 -10.67
C ASP A 472 -9.10 5.50 -9.75
N GLY A 473 -8.67 6.27 -8.75
CA GLY A 473 -9.58 6.95 -7.87
C GLY A 473 -8.91 7.63 -6.69
N CYS A 474 -9.70 8.02 -5.69
CA CYS A 474 -9.18 8.50 -4.42
C CYS A 474 -9.93 7.91 -3.23
N TRP A 475 -9.21 7.84 -2.10
CA TRP A 475 -9.74 7.45 -0.80
C TRP A 475 -9.46 8.50 0.26
N GLU A 476 -10.36 8.64 1.21
CA GLU A 476 -10.19 9.46 2.39
C GLU A 476 -9.92 8.56 3.60
N ASN A 477 -8.75 8.73 4.20
CA ASN A 477 -8.36 7.95 5.37
C ASN A 477 -9.05 8.43 6.65
N HIS A 478 -8.81 7.73 7.77
CA HIS A 478 -9.39 8.04 9.09
C HIS A 478 -9.08 9.46 9.60
N SER A 479 -8.01 10.10 9.14
CA SER A 479 -7.63 11.47 9.54
C SER A 479 -8.20 12.54 8.62
N GLY A 480 -9.02 12.19 7.62
CA GLY A 480 -9.59 13.11 6.66
C GLY A 480 -8.67 13.47 5.49
N LYS A 481 -7.52 12.78 5.35
CA LYS A 481 -6.61 13.01 4.23
C LYS A 481 -7.08 12.25 3.00
N ILE A 482 -7.40 12.98 1.93
CA ILE A 482 -7.81 12.41 0.65
C ILE A 482 -6.56 12.17 -0.20
N GLN A 483 -6.41 10.94 -0.71
CA GLN A 483 -5.24 10.51 -1.44
C GLN A 483 -5.66 9.79 -2.73
N ALA A 484 -5.05 10.15 -3.86
CA ALA A 484 -5.29 9.50 -5.14
C ALA A 484 -4.40 8.26 -5.34
N PHE A 485 -4.91 7.29 -6.07
CA PHE A 485 -4.21 6.09 -6.50
C PHE A 485 -4.48 5.80 -7.97
N ALA A 486 -3.56 5.07 -8.61
CA ALA A 486 -3.62 4.72 -10.01
C ALA A 486 -3.75 3.22 -10.24
N SER A 487 -4.32 2.85 -11.39
CA SER A 487 -4.39 1.49 -11.88
C SER A 487 -2.99 0.95 -12.21
N ALA A 488 -2.61 -0.17 -11.61
CA ALA A 488 -1.36 -0.86 -11.89
C ALA A 488 -1.50 -1.94 -12.96
N VAL A 489 -2.64 -2.63 -12.96
CA VAL A 489 -2.93 -3.74 -13.87
C VAL A 489 -4.31 -3.58 -14.50
N GLN A 490 -4.52 -4.22 -15.63
CA GLN A 490 -5.85 -4.23 -16.26
C GLN A 490 -6.75 -5.27 -15.58
N PRO A 491 -8.05 -5.01 -15.47
CA PRO A 491 -9.01 -6.02 -15.00
C PRO A 491 -9.00 -7.24 -15.94
N PRO A 492 -9.35 -8.44 -15.44
CA PRO A 492 -9.49 -9.63 -16.26
C PRO A 492 -10.51 -9.44 -17.39
N GLU A 493 -10.37 -10.24 -18.44
CA GLU A 493 -11.36 -10.27 -19.52
C GLU A 493 -12.78 -10.50 -18.99
N GLY A 494 -13.74 -9.73 -19.49
CA GLY A 494 -15.14 -9.76 -19.05
C GLY A 494 -15.47 -8.88 -17.84
N VAL A 495 -14.47 -8.26 -17.22
CA VAL A 495 -14.66 -7.29 -16.12
C VAL A 495 -14.55 -5.86 -16.67
N ILE A 496 -15.48 -5.00 -16.30
CA ILE A 496 -15.47 -3.57 -16.63
C ILE A 496 -15.28 -2.78 -15.32
N ARG A 497 -14.44 -1.74 -15.35
CA ARG A 497 -14.23 -0.84 -14.20
C ARG A 497 -15.55 -0.19 -13.79
N GLU A 498 -15.79 -0.07 -12.51
CA GLU A 498 -17.01 0.50 -11.94
C GLU A 498 -17.30 1.90 -12.49
N GLY A 499 -16.27 2.74 -12.60
CA GLY A 499 -16.41 4.07 -13.17
C GLY A 499 -16.99 4.08 -14.59
N ASP A 500 -16.56 3.16 -15.45
CA ASP A 500 -17.11 3.02 -16.81
C ASP A 500 -18.56 2.53 -16.82
N VAL A 501 -18.91 1.63 -15.89
CA VAL A 501 -20.29 1.15 -15.71
C VAL A 501 -21.20 2.33 -15.34
N TYR A 502 -20.80 3.11 -14.34
CA TYR A 502 -21.62 4.22 -13.82
C TYR A 502 -21.66 5.40 -14.79
N TYR A 503 -20.62 5.65 -15.59
CA TYR A 503 -20.66 6.60 -16.70
C TYR A 503 -21.77 6.26 -17.69
N ARG A 504 -21.87 4.98 -18.09
CA ARG A 504 -22.94 4.51 -19.00
C ARG A 504 -24.33 4.64 -18.39
N MET A 505 -24.49 4.34 -17.10
CA MET A 505 -25.77 4.52 -16.39
C MET A 505 -26.24 5.99 -16.40
N LEU A 506 -25.29 6.92 -16.31
CA LEU A 506 -25.56 8.36 -16.37
C LEU A 506 -25.77 8.89 -17.80
N GLY A 507 -25.71 8.03 -18.85
CA GLY A 507 -25.78 8.44 -20.24
C GLY A 507 -24.57 9.23 -20.72
N ARG A 508 -23.44 9.18 -20.00
CA ARG A 508 -22.21 9.88 -20.37
C ARG A 508 -21.49 9.15 -21.50
N THR A 509 -20.91 9.92 -22.42
CA THR A 509 -20.08 9.42 -23.51
C THR A 509 -18.59 9.55 -23.18
N GLY A 510 -17.76 8.69 -23.77
CA GLY A 510 -16.30 8.70 -23.57
C GLY A 510 -15.85 7.71 -22.48
N LEU A 511 -14.55 7.74 -22.20
CA LEU A 511 -13.93 6.90 -21.17
C LEU A 511 -14.03 7.56 -19.79
N TYR A 512 -14.18 6.73 -18.77
CA TYR A 512 -14.08 7.18 -17.39
C TYR A 512 -12.73 7.84 -17.11
N ASN A 513 -12.78 8.98 -16.43
CA ASN A 513 -11.61 9.72 -15.98
C ASN A 513 -11.82 10.19 -14.53
N ALA A 514 -11.07 9.62 -13.62
CA ALA A 514 -11.20 9.91 -12.19
C ALA A 514 -10.91 11.39 -11.86
N ASP A 515 -9.89 12.01 -12.52
CA ASP A 515 -9.54 13.41 -12.29
C ASP A 515 -10.67 14.36 -12.72
N ALA A 516 -11.33 14.06 -13.83
CA ALA A 516 -12.48 14.83 -14.30
C ALA A 516 -13.66 14.73 -13.31
N VAL A 517 -13.90 13.53 -12.78
CA VAL A 517 -14.97 13.34 -11.77
C VAL A 517 -14.62 14.05 -10.46
N ARG A 518 -13.36 14.00 -9.98
CA ARG A 518 -12.93 14.77 -8.80
C ARG A 518 -13.13 16.27 -9.00
N SER A 519 -12.82 16.77 -10.19
CA SER A 519 -13.06 18.18 -10.52
C SER A 519 -14.56 18.54 -10.49
N GLU A 520 -15.43 17.65 -10.98
CA GLU A 520 -16.90 17.79 -10.88
C GLU A 520 -17.38 17.76 -9.42
N MET A 521 -16.80 16.92 -8.57
CA MET A 521 -17.13 16.85 -7.15
C MET A 521 -16.82 18.16 -6.40
N GLY A 522 -15.86 18.95 -6.90
CA GLY A 522 -15.43 20.18 -6.25
C GLY A 522 -14.49 19.93 -5.06
N GLU A 523 -14.26 20.97 -4.25
CA GLU A 523 -13.42 20.85 -3.07
C GLU A 523 -14.05 19.97 -1.97
N PRO A 524 -13.23 19.16 -1.26
CA PRO A 524 -11.75 19.07 -1.34
C PRO A 524 -11.23 18.12 -2.42
N PHE A 525 -12.07 17.37 -3.11
CA PHE A 525 -11.66 16.33 -4.07
C PHE A 525 -10.96 16.89 -5.30
N GLY A 526 -11.42 18.02 -5.83
CA GLY A 526 -10.87 18.66 -7.02
C GLY A 526 -9.40 19.10 -6.91
N LEU A 527 -8.86 19.18 -5.68
CA LEU A 527 -7.47 19.53 -5.41
C LEU A 527 -6.54 18.30 -5.37
N VAL A 528 -7.10 17.09 -5.29
CA VAL A 528 -6.32 15.87 -5.14
C VAL A 528 -5.67 15.47 -6.47
N ARG A 529 -4.38 15.23 -6.44
CA ARG A 529 -3.60 14.77 -7.59
C ARG A 529 -2.87 13.50 -7.25
N LEU A 530 -2.54 12.69 -8.27
CA LEU A 530 -1.60 11.59 -8.10
C LEU A 530 -0.26 12.17 -7.64
N PRO A 531 0.35 11.59 -6.59
CA PRO A 531 1.68 12.01 -6.18
C PRO A 531 2.67 11.76 -7.31
N GLY A 532 3.54 12.73 -7.57
CA GLY A 532 4.72 12.52 -8.39
C GLY A 532 5.69 11.55 -7.71
N ARG A 533 6.74 11.14 -8.41
CA ARG A 533 7.84 10.38 -7.81
C ARG A 533 8.48 11.25 -6.72
N ASP A 534 8.55 10.76 -5.49
CA ASP A 534 9.09 11.52 -4.38
C ASP A 534 10.60 11.76 -4.58
N ALA A 535 11.02 13.03 -4.49
CA ALA A 535 12.43 13.44 -4.60
C ALA A 535 13.32 12.89 -3.47
N HIS A 536 12.75 12.24 -2.45
CA HIS A 536 13.47 11.64 -1.31
C HIS A 536 13.82 10.16 -1.48
N GLU A 537 13.28 9.50 -2.50
CA GLU A 537 13.82 8.22 -2.91
C GLU A 537 15.05 8.48 -3.78
N PRO A 538 16.21 7.88 -3.48
CA PRO A 538 17.32 7.94 -4.40
C PRO A 538 16.81 7.39 -5.74
N ALA A 539 16.66 8.28 -6.72
CA ALA A 539 16.43 7.88 -8.08
C ALA A 539 17.66 7.05 -8.49
N PHE A 540 17.53 5.75 -8.51
CA PHE A 540 18.47 4.91 -9.23
C PHE A 540 18.24 5.18 -10.71
N GLU A 541 18.83 6.26 -11.21
CA GLU A 541 18.99 6.41 -12.64
C GLU A 541 19.90 5.27 -13.11
N PHE A 542 19.35 4.37 -13.89
CA PHE A 542 20.15 3.47 -14.69
C PHE A 542 21.04 4.36 -15.54
N VAL A 543 22.33 4.40 -15.23
CA VAL A 543 23.30 4.93 -16.15
C VAL A 543 23.27 3.96 -17.32
N GLU A 544 22.68 4.39 -18.45
CA GLU A 544 22.86 3.69 -19.72
C GLU A 544 24.36 3.57 -19.98
N LEU A 545 24.86 2.33 -20.06
CA LEU A 545 26.26 2.01 -20.37
C LEU A 545 26.56 2.32 -21.85
#